data_b4a291b99323e5384f74547d9b0a889e
#
_entry.id   b4a291b99323e5384f74547d9b0a889e
#
_cell.length_a   1.000
_cell.length_b   1.000
_cell.length_c   1.000
_cell.angle_alpha   90.00
_cell.angle_beta   90.00
_cell.angle_gamma   90.00
#
_symmetry.space_group_name_H-M   'P 1'
#
loop_
_entity.id
_entity.type
_entity.pdbx_description
1 polymer ?
#
loop_
_entity_poly.entity_id
_entity_poly.type
_entity_poly.pdbx_seq_one_letter_code
_entity_poly.pdbx_strand_id
1 'polypeptide(L)'
;MSLVDNRDSYGWISIILHWLSAGAVLFLWFVGQSAALAVSDEARLPLLNLHVSVALFVASLIIVRVLWRVLKGHPDLVIFARERVISRFFHHAMLVALVTMVASGLTMVLFAETGGSVYDMVAEVHGVTARMLIIATVMHFCAAMYHLMFCDDDIF
;
A
#
# COMPACT_ATOMS: atom_id res chain seq x y z
N MET A 1 -21.57 9.63 11.87
CA MET A 1 -20.79 8.95 10.81
C MET A 1 -21.46 7.63 10.46
N SER A 2 -21.67 7.33 9.17
CA SER A 2 -22.29 6.09 8.71
C SER A 2 -21.25 4.94 8.64
N LEU A 3 -21.71 3.69 8.64
CA LEU A 3 -20.82 2.53 8.45
C LEU A 3 -20.29 2.45 7.01
N VAL A 4 -21.08 2.91 6.05
CA VAL A 4 -20.80 2.84 4.60
C VAL A 4 -20.59 4.25 4.06
N ASP A 5 -19.76 4.38 3.03
CA ASP A 5 -19.52 5.65 2.34
C ASP A 5 -20.83 6.24 1.80
N ASN A 6 -20.98 7.55 1.90
CA ASN A 6 -22.06 8.34 1.30
C ASN A 6 -21.44 9.39 0.38
N ARG A 7 -22.29 10.25 -0.22
CA ARG A 7 -21.81 11.29 -1.17
C ARG A 7 -20.91 12.34 -0.51
N ASP A 8 -21.08 12.57 0.78
CA ASP A 8 -20.45 13.70 1.48
C ASP A 8 -19.31 13.25 2.42
N SER A 9 -19.21 11.95 2.74
CA SER A 9 -18.20 11.47 3.70
C SER A 9 -17.85 9.98 3.55
N TYR A 10 -16.64 9.64 3.98
CA TYR A 10 -16.22 8.25 4.12
C TYR A 10 -16.89 7.56 5.30
N GLY A 11 -17.29 6.31 5.11
CA GLY A 11 -17.78 5.46 6.19
C GLY A 11 -16.65 4.81 6.99
N TRP A 12 -16.99 4.33 8.19
CA TRP A 12 -16.02 3.67 9.08
C TRP A 12 -15.30 2.49 8.42
N ILE A 13 -15.98 1.72 7.56
CA ILE A 13 -15.35 0.58 6.85
C ILE A 13 -14.20 1.05 5.98
N SER A 14 -14.39 2.10 5.18
CA SER A 14 -13.34 2.67 4.34
C SER A 14 -12.17 3.22 5.14
N ILE A 15 -12.45 3.90 6.25
CA ILE A 15 -11.44 4.47 7.14
C ILE A 15 -10.60 3.35 7.78
N ILE A 16 -11.24 2.33 8.35
CA ILE A 16 -10.55 1.20 9.00
C ILE A 16 -9.71 0.43 7.98
N LEU A 17 -10.26 0.10 6.81
CA LEU A 17 -9.53 -0.60 5.75
C LEU A 17 -8.32 0.23 5.28
N HIS A 18 -8.45 1.55 5.22
CA HIS A 18 -7.35 2.44 4.87
C HIS A 18 -6.20 2.35 5.89
N TRP A 19 -6.50 2.58 7.17
CA TRP A 19 -5.48 2.61 8.21
C TRP A 19 -4.84 1.25 8.47
N LEU A 20 -5.63 0.17 8.44
CA LEU A 20 -5.10 -1.19 8.54
C LEU A 20 -4.14 -1.51 7.40
N SER A 21 -4.52 -1.19 6.15
CA SER A 21 -3.65 -1.44 5.00
C SER A 21 -2.40 -0.55 5.01
N ALA A 22 -2.51 0.71 5.41
CA ALA A 22 -1.37 1.62 5.54
C ALA A 22 -0.37 1.12 6.61
N GLY A 23 -0.85 0.78 7.79
CA GLY A 23 -0.02 0.23 8.86
C GLY A 23 0.64 -1.09 8.46
N ALA A 24 -0.10 -1.97 7.79
CA ALA A 24 0.41 -3.24 7.31
C ALA A 24 1.51 -3.08 6.23
N VAL A 25 1.35 -2.14 5.29
CA VAL A 25 2.38 -1.82 4.28
C VAL A 25 3.66 -1.29 4.95
N LEU A 26 3.54 -0.39 5.91
CA LEU A 26 4.70 0.13 6.66
C LEU A 26 5.40 -0.98 7.44
N PHE A 27 4.64 -1.85 8.10
CA PHE A 27 5.19 -2.99 8.82
C PHE A 27 5.93 -3.94 7.88
N LEU A 28 5.33 -4.32 6.76
CA LEU A 28 5.95 -5.20 5.76
C LEU A 28 7.22 -4.58 5.16
N TRP A 29 7.22 -3.27 4.89
CA TRP A 29 8.42 -2.58 4.43
C TRP A 29 9.53 -2.67 5.47
N PHE A 30 9.23 -2.40 6.74
CA PHE A 30 10.20 -2.49 7.83
C PHE A 30 10.78 -3.90 7.98
N VAL A 31 9.93 -4.93 8.00
CA VAL A 31 10.38 -6.34 8.09
C VAL A 31 11.21 -6.74 6.88
N GLY A 32 10.79 -6.33 5.67
CA GLY A 32 11.53 -6.60 4.42
C GLY A 32 12.91 -5.94 4.41
N GLN A 33 13.03 -4.68 4.88
CA GLN A 33 14.32 -4.01 5.02
C GLN A 33 15.20 -4.69 6.07
N SER A 34 14.63 -5.09 7.19
CA SER A 34 15.36 -5.82 8.24
C SER A 34 15.92 -7.15 7.73
N ALA A 35 15.14 -7.87 6.91
CA ALA A 35 15.59 -9.09 6.26
C ALA A 35 16.70 -8.83 5.22
N ALA A 36 16.60 -7.75 4.46
CA ALA A 36 17.62 -7.37 3.47
C ALA A 36 18.94 -6.94 4.10
N LEU A 37 18.91 -6.37 5.31
CA LEU A 37 20.08 -5.92 6.06
C LEU A 37 20.66 -7.00 6.98
N ALA A 38 20.01 -8.15 7.13
CA ALA A 38 20.49 -9.23 7.98
C ALA A 38 21.81 -9.80 7.46
N VAL A 39 22.80 -9.91 8.36
CA VAL A 39 24.17 -10.34 8.02
C VAL A 39 24.36 -11.86 7.98
N SER A 40 23.37 -12.63 8.45
CA SER A 40 23.39 -14.09 8.44
C SER A 40 22.04 -14.66 8.02
N ASP A 41 22.04 -15.85 7.42
CA ASP A 41 20.81 -16.54 7.04
C ASP A 41 19.97 -16.93 8.27
N GLU A 42 20.59 -17.21 9.40
CA GLU A 42 19.91 -17.49 10.66
C GLU A 42 19.04 -16.31 11.12
N ALA A 43 19.52 -15.07 10.96
CA ALA A 43 18.76 -13.86 11.26
C ALA A 43 17.76 -13.51 10.15
N ARG A 44 18.10 -13.79 8.88
CA ARG A 44 17.32 -13.42 7.70
C ARG A 44 16.08 -14.29 7.52
N LEU A 45 16.20 -15.60 7.64
CA LEU A 45 15.11 -16.54 7.33
C LEU A 45 13.85 -16.34 8.17
N PRO A 46 13.92 -16.11 9.50
CA PRO A 46 12.72 -15.81 10.28
C PRO A 46 12.01 -14.53 9.84
N LEU A 47 12.77 -13.49 9.46
CA LEU A 47 12.22 -12.23 8.97
C LEU A 47 11.55 -12.39 7.61
N LEU A 48 12.13 -13.17 6.69
CA LEU A 48 11.49 -13.49 5.40
C LEU A 48 10.21 -14.31 5.60
N ASN A 49 10.22 -15.30 6.46
CA ASN A 49 9.03 -16.09 6.77
C ASN A 49 7.92 -15.23 7.36
N LEU A 50 8.25 -14.32 8.27
CA LEU A 50 7.32 -13.34 8.82
C LEU A 50 6.79 -12.42 7.72
N HIS A 51 7.67 -11.88 6.88
CA HIS A 51 7.30 -11.00 5.76
C HIS A 51 6.32 -11.70 4.82
N VAL A 52 6.62 -12.91 4.36
CA VAL A 52 5.76 -13.68 3.43
C VAL A 52 4.42 -14.01 4.08
N SER A 53 4.42 -14.51 5.32
CA SER A 53 3.19 -14.89 6.02
C SER A 53 2.24 -13.71 6.21
N VAL A 54 2.79 -12.57 6.65
CA VAL A 54 1.99 -11.34 6.81
C VAL A 54 1.58 -10.77 5.46
N ALA A 55 2.45 -10.83 4.43
CA ALA A 55 2.14 -10.32 3.10
C ALA A 55 0.96 -11.06 2.46
N LEU A 56 0.84 -12.38 2.64
CA LEU A 56 -0.30 -13.15 2.15
C LEU A 56 -1.62 -12.71 2.80
N PHE A 57 -1.60 -12.46 4.11
CA PHE A 57 -2.76 -11.90 4.81
C PHE A 57 -3.09 -10.47 4.33
N VAL A 58 -2.07 -9.61 4.20
CA VAL A 58 -2.24 -8.23 3.75
C VAL A 58 -2.71 -8.17 2.29
N ALA A 59 -2.27 -9.09 1.43
CA ALA A 59 -2.76 -9.19 0.06
C ALA A 59 -4.29 -9.38 0.00
N SER A 60 -4.85 -10.24 0.85
CA SER A 60 -6.31 -10.41 0.94
C SER A 60 -7.02 -9.15 1.43
N LEU A 61 -6.45 -8.43 2.40
CA LEU A 61 -6.96 -7.14 2.89
C LEU A 61 -6.96 -6.07 1.78
N ILE A 62 -5.89 -6.01 0.98
CA ILE A 62 -5.79 -5.09 -0.15
C ILE A 62 -6.84 -5.41 -1.21
N ILE A 63 -7.05 -6.69 -1.53
CA ILE A 63 -8.10 -7.12 -2.47
C ILE A 63 -9.47 -6.67 -1.98
N VAL A 64 -9.79 -6.92 -0.71
CA VAL A 64 -11.06 -6.47 -0.10
C VAL A 64 -11.21 -4.95 -0.21
N ARG A 65 -10.17 -4.19 0.08
CA ARG A 65 -10.17 -2.73 -0.02
C ARG A 65 -10.40 -2.25 -1.47
N VAL A 66 -9.73 -2.86 -2.44
CA VAL A 66 -9.89 -2.53 -3.86
C VAL A 66 -11.32 -2.83 -4.32
N LEU A 67 -11.83 -4.02 -4.02
CA LEU A 67 -13.21 -4.41 -4.33
C LEU A 67 -14.22 -3.46 -3.68
N TRP A 68 -14.03 -3.13 -2.41
CA TRP A 68 -14.87 -2.17 -1.70
C TRP A 68 -14.89 -0.82 -2.42
N ARG A 69 -13.72 -0.34 -2.82
CA ARG A 69 -13.55 0.92 -3.53
C ARG A 69 -14.24 0.95 -4.90
N VAL A 70 -14.13 -0.14 -5.64
CA VAL A 70 -14.79 -0.29 -6.95
C VAL A 70 -16.32 -0.34 -6.80
N LEU A 71 -16.81 -1.05 -5.77
CA LEU A 71 -18.25 -1.22 -5.56
C LEU A 71 -18.94 0.03 -5.00
N LYS A 72 -18.26 0.80 -4.14
CA LYS A 72 -18.86 1.95 -3.43
C LYS A 72 -18.52 3.30 -4.07
N GLY A 73 -17.47 3.37 -4.89
CA GLY A 73 -17.03 4.62 -5.51
C GLY A 73 -16.31 5.55 -4.53
N HIS A 74 -16.31 6.84 -4.87
CA HIS A 74 -15.70 7.90 -4.08
C HIS A 74 -16.77 8.91 -3.63
N PRO A 75 -16.71 9.45 -2.42
CA PRO A 75 -17.44 10.64 -2.07
C PRO A 75 -17.09 11.81 -3.00
N ASP A 76 -18.08 12.64 -3.31
CA ASP A 76 -17.90 13.86 -4.12
C ASP A 76 -17.38 15.01 -3.22
N LEU A 77 -16.17 14.86 -2.70
CA LEU A 77 -15.55 15.91 -1.88
C LEU A 77 -15.29 17.16 -2.72
N VAL A 78 -15.59 18.33 -2.15
CA VAL A 78 -15.38 19.63 -2.78
C VAL A 78 -13.88 19.95 -2.75
N ILE A 79 -13.18 19.60 -3.82
CA ILE A 79 -11.75 19.88 -4.02
C ILE A 79 -11.62 20.68 -5.32
N PHE A 80 -10.71 21.65 -5.37
CA PHE A 80 -10.39 22.37 -6.60
C PHE A 80 -10.02 21.40 -7.73
N ALA A 81 -10.45 21.71 -8.97
CA ALA A 81 -10.30 20.81 -10.12
C ALA A 81 -8.86 20.34 -10.36
N ARG A 82 -7.87 21.20 -10.16
CA ARG A 82 -6.44 20.89 -10.32
C ARG A 82 -5.95 19.90 -9.26
N GLU A 83 -6.30 20.12 -8.01
CA GLU A 83 -5.92 19.27 -6.87
C GLU A 83 -6.56 17.89 -6.98
N ARG A 84 -7.80 17.82 -7.48
CA ARG A 84 -8.51 16.58 -7.76
C ARG A 84 -7.77 15.71 -8.78
N VAL A 85 -7.23 16.28 -9.84
CA VAL A 85 -6.49 15.55 -10.88
C VAL A 85 -5.19 14.97 -10.28
N ILE A 86 -4.43 15.80 -9.55
CA ILE A 86 -3.18 15.39 -8.92
C ILE A 86 -3.45 14.28 -7.88
N SER A 87 -4.42 14.48 -7.00
CA SER A 87 -4.79 13.50 -5.98
C SER A 87 -5.20 12.16 -6.60
N ARG A 88 -6.04 12.17 -7.64
CA ARG A 88 -6.44 10.95 -8.37
C ARG A 88 -5.25 10.23 -8.98
N PHE A 89 -4.34 10.96 -9.62
CA PHE A 89 -3.13 10.39 -10.19
C PHE A 89 -2.28 9.68 -9.13
N PHE A 90 -2.01 10.34 -7.99
CA PHE A 90 -1.24 9.75 -6.90
C PHE A 90 -1.91 8.49 -6.31
N HIS A 91 -3.22 8.52 -6.08
CA HIS A 91 -3.94 7.36 -5.59
C HIS A 91 -3.91 6.17 -6.56
N HIS A 92 -4.04 6.43 -7.87
CA HIS A 92 -3.91 5.36 -8.88
C HIS A 92 -2.48 4.82 -8.96
N ALA A 93 -1.47 5.68 -8.90
CA ALA A 93 -0.07 5.26 -8.89
C ALA A 93 0.24 4.37 -7.68
N MET A 94 -0.22 4.74 -6.49
CA MET A 94 -0.09 3.93 -5.28
C MET A 94 -0.83 2.59 -5.39
N LEU A 95 -2.02 2.59 -5.99
CA LEU A 95 -2.78 1.36 -6.22
C LEU A 95 -2.05 0.42 -7.17
N VAL A 96 -1.52 0.93 -8.29
CA VAL A 96 -0.71 0.16 -9.24
C VAL A 96 0.53 -0.39 -8.54
N ALA A 97 1.23 0.41 -7.74
CA ALA A 97 2.37 -0.04 -6.96
C ALA A 97 2.00 -1.17 -5.98
N LEU A 98 0.87 -1.06 -5.27
CA LEU A 98 0.38 -2.11 -4.37
C LEU A 98 0.08 -3.42 -5.12
N VAL A 99 -0.58 -3.35 -6.29
CA VAL A 99 -0.84 -4.53 -7.12
C VAL A 99 0.47 -5.16 -7.61
N THR A 100 1.43 -4.34 -8.03
CA THR A 100 2.76 -4.80 -8.44
C THR A 100 3.51 -5.48 -7.28
N MET A 101 3.42 -4.94 -6.06
CA MET A 101 3.99 -5.54 -4.86
C MET A 101 3.43 -6.94 -4.57
N VAL A 102 2.10 -7.09 -4.64
CA VAL A 102 1.44 -8.38 -4.42
C VAL A 102 1.83 -9.37 -5.52
N ALA A 103 1.77 -8.96 -6.79
CA ALA A 103 2.10 -9.82 -7.94
C ALA A 103 3.57 -10.26 -7.90
N SER A 104 4.51 -9.32 -7.71
CA SER A 104 5.94 -9.64 -7.64
C SER A 104 6.29 -10.52 -6.43
N GLY A 105 5.74 -10.20 -5.25
CA GLY A 105 5.95 -11.01 -4.05
C GLY A 105 5.43 -12.45 -4.21
N LEU A 106 4.24 -12.63 -4.77
CA LEU A 106 3.70 -13.96 -5.06
C LEU A 106 4.57 -14.72 -6.08
N THR A 107 5.03 -14.04 -7.13
CA THR A 107 5.94 -14.64 -8.12
C THR A 107 7.25 -15.08 -7.46
N MET A 108 7.82 -14.28 -6.56
CA MET A 108 9.03 -14.67 -5.82
C MET A 108 8.81 -15.93 -4.99
N VAL A 109 7.66 -16.06 -4.31
CA VAL A 109 7.31 -17.28 -3.55
C VAL A 109 7.21 -18.48 -4.48
N LEU A 110 6.56 -18.35 -5.64
CA LEU A 110 6.38 -19.46 -6.60
C LEU A 110 7.70 -19.93 -7.23
N PHE A 111 8.66 -19.03 -7.41
CA PHE A 111 9.97 -19.32 -8.02
C PHE A 111 11.11 -19.43 -7.00
N ALA A 112 10.82 -19.45 -5.70
CA ALA A 112 11.83 -19.45 -4.65
C ALA A 112 12.79 -20.67 -4.74
N GLU A 113 12.28 -21.85 -5.11
CA GLU A 113 13.07 -23.07 -5.19
C GLU A 113 13.85 -23.19 -6.52
N THR A 114 13.30 -22.64 -7.60
CA THR A 114 13.92 -22.74 -8.94
C THR A 114 14.98 -21.68 -9.20
N GLY A 115 14.85 -20.51 -8.53
CA GLY A 115 15.76 -19.38 -8.71
C GLY A 115 15.81 -18.88 -10.16
N GLY A 116 16.98 -18.36 -10.55
CA GLY A 116 17.29 -17.96 -11.92
C GLY A 116 16.88 -16.54 -12.27
N SER A 117 17.09 -16.16 -13.53
CA SER A 117 16.96 -14.78 -14.02
C SER A 117 15.56 -14.17 -13.81
N VAL A 118 14.52 -15.00 -13.85
CA VAL A 118 13.13 -14.54 -13.59
C VAL A 118 12.98 -14.14 -12.13
N TYR A 119 13.46 -14.94 -11.19
CA TYR A 119 13.43 -14.62 -9.77
C TYR A 119 14.19 -13.32 -9.49
N ASP A 120 15.41 -13.18 -10.03
CA ASP A 120 16.26 -12.01 -9.81
C ASP A 120 15.60 -10.72 -10.33
N MET A 121 15.05 -10.78 -11.54
CA MET A 121 14.32 -9.66 -12.15
C MET A 121 13.10 -9.26 -11.31
N VAL A 122 12.30 -10.23 -10.87
CA VAL A 122 11.11 -9.97 -10.07
C VAL A 122 11.46 -9.46 -8.69
N ALA A 123 12.54 -9.95 -8.08
CA ALA A 123 13.05 -9.44 -6.79
C ALA A 123 13.49 -7.97 -6.91
N GLU A 124 14.16 -7.60 -8.01
CA GLU A 124 14.50 -6.20 -8.27
C GLU A 124 13.26 -5.32 -8.44
N VAL A 125 12.29 -5.76 -9.26
CA VAL A 125 11.00 -5.06 -9.42
C VAL A 125 10.31 -4.87 -8.08
N HIS A 126 10.26 -5.92 -7.25
CA HIS A 126 9.69 -5.86 -5.90
C HIS A 126 10.40 -4.81 -5.03
N GLY A 127 11.73 -4.85 -4.98
CA GLY A 127 12.54 -3.93 -4.20
C GLY A 127 12.45 -2.48 -4.67
N VAL A 128 12.44 -2.22 -5.98
CA VAL A 128 12.26 -0.86 -6.54
C VAL A 128 10.86 -0.35 -6.22
N THR A 129 9.84 -1.17 -6.46
CA THR A 129 8.44 -0.79 -6.19
C THR A 129 8.20 -0.51 -4.71
N ALA A 130 8.84 -1.27 -3.79
CA ALA A 130 8.76 -1.02 -2.36
C ALA A 130 9.30 0.36 -1.99
N ARG A 131 10.46 0.75 -2.52
CA ARG A 131 11.05 2.08 -2.30
C ARG A 131 10.17 3.20 -2.86
N MET A 132 9.62 3.03 -4.05
CA MET A 132 8.71 4.01 -4.65
C MET A 132 7.42 4.14 -3.84
N LEU A 133 6.86 3.02 -3.38
CA LEU A 133 5.63 3.00 -2.59
C LEU A 133 5.81 3.70 -1.24
N ILE A 134 6.93 3.49 -0.54
CA ILE A 134 7.16 4.16 0.74
C ILE A 134 7.35 5.67 0.56
N ILE A 135 8.07 6.11 -0.50
CA ILE A 135 8.21 7.52 -0.82
C ILE A 135 6.83 8.13 -1.10
N ALA A 136 6.02 7.48 -1.94
CA ALA A 136 4.66 7.94 -2.25
C ALA A 136 3.76 7.99 -1.00
N THR A 137 3.89 7.01 -0.10
CA THR A 137 3.15 6.99 1.17
C THR A 137 3.52 8.17 2.07
N VAL A 138 4.82 8.48 2.20
CA VAL A 138 5.29 9.65 2.97
C VAL A 138 4.78 10.95 2.33
N MET A 139 4.88 11.08 1.01
CA MET A 139 4.36 12.26 0.31
C MET A 139 2.85 12.41 0.48
N HIS A 140 2.10 11.31 0.39
CA HIS A 140 0.66 11.30 0.62
C HIS A 140 0.31 11.74 2.04
N PHE A 141 1.00 11.20 3.04
CA PHE A 141 0.82 11.60 4.43
C PHE A 141 1.15 13.09 4.65
N CYS A 142 2.27 13.57 4.12
CA CYS A 142 2.64 14.99 4.23
C CYS A 142 1.63 15.91 3.54
N ALA A 143 1.12 15.51 2.37
CA ALA A 143 0.07 16.26 1.68
C ALA A 143 -1.22 16.33 2.50
N ALA A 144 -1.66 15.19 3.08
CA ALA A 144 -2.84 15.14 3.94
C ALA A 144 -2.67 16.03 5.18
N MET A 145 -1.49 15.99 5.83
CA MET A 145 -1.19 16.86 6.97
C MET A 145 -1.14 18.34 6.60
N TYR A 146 -0.62 18.67 5.41
CA TYR A 146 -0.62 20.05 4.91
C TYR A 146 -2.05 20.57 4.74
N HIS A 147 -2.92 19.80 4.10
CA HIS A 147 -4.33 20.17 3.93
C HIS A 147 -5.03 20.35 5.28
N LEU A 148 -4.83 19.41 6.22
CA LEU A 148 -5.43 19.49 7.57
C LEU A 148 -4.99 20.73 8.32
N MET A 149 -3.72 21.17 8.18
CA MET A 149 -3.17 22.25 9.01
C MET A 149 -3.32 23.65 8.38
N PHE A 150 -3.42 23.74 7.05
CA PHE A 150 -3.28 25.02 6.35
C PHE A 150 -4.40 25.32 5.34
N CYS A 151 -5.28 24.36 5.00
CA CYS A 151 -6.24 24.56 3.91
C CYS A 151 -7.70 24.63 4.37
N ASP A 152 -8.03 24.52 5.66
CA ASP A 152 -9.41 24.49 6.20
C ASP A 152 -10.37 23.57 5.41
N ASP A 153 -9.80 22.54 4.75
CA ASP A 153 -10.57 21.60 3.92
C ASP A 153 -11.11 20.46 4.78
N ASP A 154 -12.42 20.22 4.75
CA ASP A 154 -13.08 19.07 5.38
C ASP A 154 -12.74 17.75 4.60
N ILE A 155 -11.44 17.41 4.50
CA ILE A 155 -10.98 16.22 3.77
C ILE A 155 -11.05 14.94 4.64
N PHE A 156 -11.33 15.07 5.94
CA PHE A 156 -11.39 13.97 6.92
C PHE A 156 -12.75 13.77 7.54
#